data_fb6ddda23ff2e0d5630021d898f6fd75
#
_entry.id   fb6ddda23ff2e0d5630021d898f6fd75
#
_cell.length_a   1.000
_cell.length_b   1.000
_cell.length_c   1.000
_cell.angle_alpha   90.00
_cell.angle_beta   90.00
_cell.angle_gamma   90.00
#
_symmetry.space_group_name_H-M   'P 1'
#
loop_
_entity.id
_entity.type
_entity.pdbx_description
1 polymer ?
#
loop_
_entity_poly.entity_id
_entity_poly.type
_entity_poly.pdbx_seq_one_letter_code
_entity_poly.pdbx_strand_id
1 'polypeptide(L)'
;MLRSLLENHDTARIAVAWTGGKDSTVLLDIWRDIAGGTVTAINLDTGFKFPEVVAYRDRMAARWDLDLRVVRPDPADIPAEVAADKLACCGALKVRPLLGAVAAMGVEVLLTGIRADENPSRTGLALVETRQGYLQANPILHWTEMDVWAHTTSRGLPYCELYDRGYRSLGCVPCTALAAPGLDERAGRAQEKERRMAELRALGYF
;
A
#
# COMPACT_ATOMS: atom_id res chain seq x y z
N MET A 1 0.90 18.34 7.65
CA MET A 1 -0.09 17.24 7.69
C MET A 1 0.30 16.15 8.69
N LEU A 2 1.37 15.34 8.50
CA LEU A 2 1.67 14.21 9.41
C LEU A 2 1.84 14.62 10.88
N ARG A 3 2.54 15.72 11.16
CA ARG A 3 2.65 16.25 12.54
C ARG A 3 1.31 16.68 13.11
N SER A 4 0.45 17.28 12.31
CA SER A 4 -0.89 17.66 12.73
C SER A 4 -1.77 16.44 13.07
N LEU A 5 -1.54 15.29 12.44
CA LEU A 5 -2.23 14.04 12.84
C LEU A 5 -1.84 13.59 14.24
N LEU A 6 -0.55 13.76 14.65
CA LEU A 6 -0.10 13.45 16.01
C LEU A 6 -0.70 14.38 17.08
N GLU A 7 -1.03 15.61 16.70
CA GLU A 7 -1.65 16.56 17.60
C GLU A 7 -3.13 16.23 17.89
N ASN A 8 -3.78 15.50 16.98
CA ASN A 8 -5.21 15.25 17.00
C ASN A 8 -5.61 13.79 17.21
N HIS A 9 -4.68 12.85 17.09
CA HIS A 9 -4.92 11.41 17.19
C HIS A 9 -3.85 10.72 18.02
N ASP A 10 -4.23 9.72 18.78
CA ASP A 10 -3.29 8.82 19.44
C ASP A 10 -2.49 8.04 18.37
N THR A 11 -1.15 8.03 18.51
CA THR A 11 -0.25 7.26 17.63
C THR A 11 -0.64 5.78 17.52
N ALA A 12 -1.15 5.21 18.59
CA ALA A 12 -1.63 3.82 18.62
C ALA A 12 -2.86 3.59 17.71
N ARG A 13 -3.55 4.66 17.31
CA ARG A 13 -4.70 4.62 16.39
C ARG A 13 -4.38 5.06 14.98
N ILE A 14 -3.10 5.29 14.69
CA ILE A 14 -2.60 5.60 13.35
C ILE A 14 -1.85 4.40 12.80
N ALA A 15 -2.26 3.88 11.65
CA ALA A 15 -1.59 2.77 11.01
C ALA A 15 -1.14 3.11 9.59
N VAL A 16 -0.06 2.49 9.13
CA VAL A 16 0.41 2.61 7.74
C VAL A 16 -0.03 1.38 6.95
N ALA A 17 -0.74 1.57 5.85
CA ALA A 17 -1.02 0.51 4.87
C ALA A 17 0.27 0.18 4.10
N TRP A 18 1.06 -0.73 4.65
CA TRP A 18 2.37 -1.07 4.11
C TRP A 18 2.33 -2.32 3.24
N THR A 19 2.54 -2.15 1.95
CA THR A 19 2.45 -3.25 0.97
C THR A 19 3.77 -3.99 0.76
N GLY A 20 4.89 -3.45 1.23
CA GLY A 20 6.26 -3.87 0.88
C GLY A 20 6.75 -3.25 -0.44
N GLY A 21 5.95 -2.40 -1.09
CA GLY A 21 6.36 -1.63 -2.25
C GLY A 21 7.11 -0.35 -1.87
N LYS A 22 7.86 0.23 -2.82
CA LYS A 22 8.73 1.40 -2.61
C LYS A 22 8.00 2.59 -1.98
N ASP A 23 6.82 2.94 -2.50
CA ASP A 23 6.04 4.10 -2.10
C ASP A 23 5.57 3.99 -0.63
N SER A 24 4.98 2.86 -0.27
CA SER A 24 4.53 2.61 1.09
C SER A 24 5.69 2.43 2.08
N THR A 25 6.88 2.03 1.60
CA THR A 25 8.09 1.93 2.42
C THR A 25 8.68 3.31 2.72
N VAL A 26 8.70 4.20 1.73
CA VAL A 26 9.08 5.61 1.93
C VAL A 26 8.13 6.30 2.91
N LEU A 27 6.83 6.11 2.75
CA LEU A 27 5.86 6.65 3.70
C LEU A 27 6.09 6.11 5.12
N LEU A 28 6.35 4.82 5.26
CA LEU A 28 6.60 4.19 6.56
C LEU A 28 7.88 4.74 7.20
N ASP A 29 8.96 4.96 6.43
CA ASP A 29 10.19 5.59 6.90
C ASP A 29 9.92 7.01 7.43
N ILE A 30 9.22 7.84 6.66
CA ILE A 30 8.84 9.20 7.05
C ILE A 30 7.98 9.18 8.33
N TRP A 31 7.02 8.26 8.40
CA TRP A 31 6.15 8.18 9.56
C TRP A 31 6.89 7.76 10.82
N ARG A 32 7.80 6.79 10.72
CA ARG A 32 8.64 6.36 11.84
C ARG A 32 9.48 7.51 12.42
N ASP A 33 10.08 8.31 11.56
CA ASP A 33 10.87 9.49 11.99
C ASP A 33 10.00 10.51 12.75
N ILE A 34 8.74 10.65 12.37
CA ILE A 34 7.81 11.63 12.96
C ILE A 34 7.15 11.10 14.23
N ALA A 35 6.74 9.84 14.24
CA ALA A 35 6.06 9.22 15.37
C ALA A 35 6.99 8.95 16.57
N GLY A 36 8.30 8.73 16.31
CA GLY A 36 9.32 8.63 17.36
C GLY A 36 9.23 7.35 18.21
N GLY A 37 8.57 6.29 17.75
CA GLY A 37 8.42 5.03 18.49
C GLY A 37 8.03 3.88 17.58
N THR A 38 7.57 2.77 18.16
CA THR A 38 7.02 1.63 17.42
C THR A 38 5.76 2.06 16.68
N VAL A 39 5.71 1.81 15.38
CA VAL A 39 4.58 2.17 14.52
C VAL A 39 3.83 0.94 14.04
N THR A 40 2.51 1.06 13.95
CA THR A 40 1.64 0.01 13.42
C THR A 40 1.66 0.02 11.90
N ALA A 41 2.00 -1.11 11.30
CA ALA A 41 1.96 -1.33 9.86
C ALA A 41 0.98 -2.46 9.52
N ILE A 42 -0.03 -2.18 8.70
CA ILE A 42 -0.99 -3.18 8.21
C ILE A 42 -0.52 -3.67 6.85
N ASN A 43 -0.25 -4.96 6.73
CA ASN A 43 0.11 -5.61 5.48
C ASN A 43 -0.95 -6.63 5.06
N LEU A 44 -1.55 -6.40 3.91
CA LEU A 44 -2.49 -7.36 3.32
C LEU A 44 -1.72 -8.47 2.63
N ASP A 45 -1.79 -9.67 3.17
CA ASP A 45 -1.23 -10.87 2.56
C ASP A 45 -2.35 -11.66 1.87
N THR A 46 -2.44 -11.49 0.56
CA THR A 46 -3.46 -12.15 -0.25
C THR A 46 -3.20 -13.64 -0.50
N GLY A 47 -2.04 -14.16 -0.09
CA GLY A 47 -1.55 -15.50 -0.45
C GLY A 47 -0.96 -15.60 -1.87
N PHE A 48 -1.05 -14.52 -2.66
CA PHE A 48 -0.60 -14.49 -4.07
C PHE A 48 0.46 -13.42 -4.34
N LYS A 49 1.17 -12.99 -3.30
CA LYS A 49 2.31 -12.07 -3.44
C LYS A 49 3.57 -12.80 -3.90
N PHE A 50 4.49 -12.06 -4.48
CA PHE A 50 5.83 -12.59 -4.74
C PHE A 50 6.52 -12.98 -3.44
N PRO A 51 7.19 -14.14 -3.39
CA PRO A 51 7.97 -14.55 -2.20
C PRO A 51 8.99 -13.50 -1.76
N GLU A 52 9.60 -12.80 -2.71
CA GLU A 52 10.58 -11.74 -2.47
C GLU A 52 9.96 -10.54 -1.73
N VAL A 53 8.70 -10.19 -2.04
CA VAL A 53 7.96 -9.14 -1.33
C VAL A 53 7.65 -9.55 0.10
N VAL A 54 7.28 -10.82 0.30
CA VAL A 54 7.01 -11.37 1.64
C VAL A 54 8.29 -11.39 2.48
N ALA A 55 9.38 -11.92 1.93
CA ALA A 55 10.68 -11.97 2.59
C ALA A 55 11.21 -10.56 2.91
N TYR A 56 11.06 -9.62 1.99
CA TYR A 56 11.41 -8.21 2.22
C TYR A 56 10.59 -7.61 3.37
N ARG A 57 9.27 -7.81 3.37
CA ARG A 57 8.38 -7.37 4.44
C ARG A 57 8.84 -7.87 5.81
N ASP A 58 9.05 -9.16 5.93
CA ASP A 58 9.38 -9.78 7.23
C ASP A 58 10.75 -9.31 7.74
N ARG A 59 11.74 -9.21 6.85
CA ARG A 59 13.07 -8.68 7.17
C ARG A 59 13.00 -7.22 7.61
N MET A 60 12.21 -6.39 6.93
CA MET A 60 12.11 -4.97 7.28
C MET A 60 11.29 -4.74 8.54
N ALA A 61 10.24 -5.53 8.78
CA ALA A 61 9.46 -5.45 10.00
C ALA A 61 10.33 -5.73 11.24
N ALA A 62 11.16 -6.77 11.17
CA ALA A 62 12.11 -7.09 12.24
C ALA A 62 13.19 -5.99 12.40
N ARG A 63 13.76 -5.50 11.28
CA ARG A 63 14.80 -4.45 11.31
C ARG A 63 14.31 -3.14 11.91
N TRP A 64 13.07 -2.79 11.66
CA TRP A 64 12.46 -1.52 12.08
C TRP A 64 11.61 -1.62 13.35
N ASP A 65 11.56 -2.79 13.98
CA ASP A 65 10.75 -3.06 15.17
C ASP A 65 9.29 -2.59 15.00
N LEU A 66 8.67 -3.00 13.89
CA LEU A 66 7.31 -2.62 13.56
C LEU A 66 6.29 -3.46 14.33
N ASP A 67 5.20 -2.84 14.78
CA ASP A 67 3.98 -3.57 15.09
C ASP A 67 3.29 -4.00 13.78
N LEU A 68 3.82 -5.08 13.17
CA LEU A 68 3.35 -5.57 11.89
C LEU A 68 2.09 -6.41 12.05
N ARG A 69 0.98 -5.95 11.48
CA ARG A 69 -0.29 -6.67 11.40
C ARG A 69 -0.46 -7.27 10.00
N VAL A 70 -0.19 -8.56 9.87
CA VAL A 70 -0.41 -9.29 8.61
C VAL A 70 -1.85 -9.76 8.55
N VAL A 71 -2.61 -9.15 7.67
CA VAL A 71 -4.05 -9.42 7.47
C VAL A 71 -4.23 -10.31 6.25
N ARG A 72 -4.95 -11.41 6.43
CA ARG A 72 -5.27 -12.38 5.37
C ARG A 72 -6.77 -12.41 5.11
N PRO A 73 -7.18 -12.69 3.86
CA PRO A 73 -8.59 -12.98 3.58
C PRO A 73 -9.04 -14.27 4.28
N ASP A 74 -10.33 -14.38 4.54
CA ASP A 74 -10.91 -15.66 4.94
C ASP A 74 -10.70 -16.65 3.78
N PRO A 75 -10.24 -17.89 4.05
CA PRO A 75 -10.12 -18.92 3.02
C PRO A 75 -11.39 -19.15 2.20
N ALA A 76 -12.57 -19.02 2.81
CA ALA A 76 -13.87 -19.14 2.15
C ALA A 76 -14.14 -18.01 1.15
N ASP A 77 -13.47 -16.88 1.28
CA ASP A 77 -13.62 -15.72 0.39
C ASP A 77 -12.68 -15.76 -0.82
N ILE A 78 -11.76 -16.72 -0.87
CA ILE A 78 -10.80 -16.82 -1.97
C ILE A 78 -11.54 -17.28 -3.23
N PRO A 79 -11.54 -16.51 -4.34
CA PRO A 79 -12.19 -16.91 -5.58
C PRO A 79 -11.61 -18.22 -6.13
N ALA A 80 -12.45 -19.08 -6.70
CA ALA A 80 -12.01 -20.33 -7.35
C ALA A 80 -10.96 -20.07 -8.45
N GLU A 81 -11.16 -18.98 -9.22
CA GLU A 81 -10.19 -18.48 -10.19
C GLU A 81 -9.68 -17.09 -9.75
N VAL A 82 -8.48 -17.09 -9.17
CA VAL A 82 -7.84 -15.85 -8.71
C VAL A 82 -7.49 -14.97 -9.91
N ALA A 83 -7.83 -13.70 -9.79
CA ALA A 83 -7.62 -12.68 -10.82
C ALA A 83 -8.43 -12.85 -12.12
N ALA A 84 -9.42 -13.73 -12.22
CA ALA A 84 -10.34 -13.76 -13.34
C ALA A 84 -11.21 -12.50 -13.34
N ASP A 85 -12.01 -12.27 -12.32
CA ASP A 85 -12.66 -10.96 -12.09
C ASP A 85 -11.81 -10.13 -11.12
N LYS A 86 -11.22 -9.04 -11.63
CA LYS A 86 -10.31 -8.17 -10.86
C LYS A 86 -11.03 -7.42 -9.73
N LEU A 87 -12.30 -7.03 -9.92
CA LEU A 87 -13.06 -6.33 -8.89
C LEU A 87 -13.45 -7.28 -7.76
N ALA A 88 -14.07 -8.40 -8.09
CA ALA A 88 -14.47 -9.41 -7.12
C ALA A 88 -13.24 -9.92 -6.35
N CYS A 89 -12.14 -10.25 -7.05
CA CYS A 89 -10.90 -10.71 -6.46
C CYS A 89 -10.28 -9.67 -5.51
N CYS A 90 -10.15 -8.40 -5.94
CA CYS A 90 -9.59 -7.36 -5.07
C CYS A 90 -10.54 -7.02 -3.93
N GLY A 91 -11.86 -7.05 -4.13
CA GLY A 91 -12.85 -6.89 -3.09
C GLY A 91 -12.68 -7.94 -1.99
N ALA A 92 -12.59 -9.22 -2.39
CA ALA A 92 -12.44 -10.34 -1.48
C ALA A 92 -11.08 -10.37 -0.76
N LEU A 93 -9.99 -10.25 -1.52
CA LEU A 93 -8.65 -10.50 -1.01
C LEU A 93 -7.97 -9.28 -0.38
N LYS A 94 -8.52 -8.07 -0.59
CA LYS A 94 -7.89 -6.83 -0.12
C LYS A 94 -8.83 -5.90 0.61
N VAL A 95 -9.96 -5.52 -0.03
CA VAL A 95 -10.84 -4.48 0.54
C VAL A 95 -11.50 -4.96 1.82
N ARG A 96 -12.24 -6.08 1.76
CA ARG A 96 -12.91 -6.61 2.96
C ARG A 96 -11.95 -6.90 4.11
N PRO A 97 -10.80 -7.61 3.90
CA PRO A 97 -9.85 -7.85 4.97
C PRO A 97 -9.28 -6.56 5.58
N LEU A 98 -8.98 -5.56 4.74
CA LEU A 98 -8.47 -4.28 5.24
C LEU A 98 -9.49 -3.55 6.10
N LEU A 99 -10.72 -3.40 5.61
CA LEU A 99 -11.78 -2.70 6.35
C LEU A 99 -12.10 -3.41 7.66
N GLY A 100 -12.12 -4.74 7.65
CA GLY A 100 -12.27 -5.53 8.86
C GLY A 100 -11.14 -5.31 9.87
N ALA A 101 -9.90 -5.27 9.42
CA ALA A 101 -8.74 -5.02 10.28
C ALA A 101 -8.74 -3.59 10.84
N VAL A 102 -9.01 -2.58 10.01
CA VAL A 102 -9.11 -1.18 10.42
C VAL A 102 -10.15 -1.02 11.53
N ALA A 103 -11.33 -1.61 11.35
CA ALA A 103 -12.40 -1.57 12.35
C ALA A 103 -12.04 -2.33 13.64
N ALA A 104 -11.54 -3.56 13.52
CA ALA A 104 -11.20 -4.40 14.66
C ALA A 104 -10.05 -3.83 15.52
N MET A 105 -9.10 -3.12 14.89
CA MET A 105 -7.99 -2.47 15.57
C MET A 105 -8.32 -1.06 16.08
N GLY A 106 -9.49 -0.52 15.77
CA GLY A 106 -9.87 0.83 16.14
C GLY A 106 -8.99 1.91 15.51
N VAL A 107 -8.52 1.67 14.27
CA VAL A 107 -7.68 2.63 13.54
C VAL A 107 -8.51 3.85 13.18
N GLU A 108 -8.07 5.02 13.64
CA GLU A 108 -8.70 6.31 13.31
C GLU A 108 -8.12 6.95 12.05
N VAL A 109 -6.83 6.72 11.79
CA VAL A 109 -6.13 7.24 10.62
C VAL A 109 -5.34 6.13 9.92
N LEU A 110 -5.63 5.90 8.65
CA LEU A 110 -4.88 5.00 7.80
C LEU A 110 -4.01 5.82 6.83
N LEU A 111 -2.69 5.74 7.00
CA LEU A 111 -1.74 6.36 6.09
C LEU A 111 -1.51 5.46 4.88
N THR A 112 -1.63 6.01 3.67
CA THR A 112 -1.43 5.26 2.42
C THR A 112 -0.37 5.88 1.54
N GLY A 113 0.44 5.04 0.91
CA GLY A 113 1.50 5.44 -0.02
C GLY A 113 1.01 5.59 -1.46
N ILE A 114 -0.23 6.04 -1.66
CA ILE A 114 -0.72 6.29 -3.02
C ILE A 114 -0.20 7.63 -3.57
N ARG A 115 0.06 7.64 -4.88
CA ARG A 115 0.50 8.83 -5.62
C ARG A 115 -0.44 9.11 -6.80
N ALA A 116 -0.72 10.38 -7.06
CA ALA A 116 -1.50 10.80 -8.22
C ALA A 116 -0.79 10.47 -9.55
N ASP A 117 0.54 10.55 -9.53
CA ASP A 117 1.42 10.25 -10.65
C ASP A 117 1.31 8.81 -11.19
N GLU A 118 0.92 7.85 -10.33
CA GLU A 118 0.85 6.43 -10.73
C GLU A 118 -0.33 6.08 -11.64
N ASN A 119 -1.46 6.78 -11.53
CA ASN A 119 -2.67 6.43 -12.27
C ASN A 119 -3.60 7.64 -12.41
N PRO A 120 -4.11 7.95 -13.62
CA PRO A 120 -5.01 9.08 -13.86
C PRO A 120 -6.26 9.12 -12.99
N SER A 121 -6.78 7.97 -12.55
CA SER A 121 -7.94 7.90 -11.64
C SER A 121 -7.67 8.47 -10.25
N ARG A 122 -6.40 8.76 -9.91
CA ARG A 122 -5.98 9.37 -8.65
C ARG A 122 -5.79 10.88 -8.74
N THR A 123 -5.90 11.45 -9.92
CA THR A 123 -5.92 12.91 -10.12
C THR A 123 -7.14 13.48 -9.43
N GLY A 124 -6.97 14.44 -8.56
CA GLY A 124 -8.07 15.04 -7.79
C GLY A 124 -8.41 14.34 -6.46
N LEU A 125 -7.62 13.34 -6.04
CA LEU A 125 -7.69 12.83 -4.67
C LEU A 125 -7.28 13.92 -3.67
N ALA A 126 -7.87 13.87 -2.47
CA ALA A 126 -7.46 14.73 -1.38
C ALA A 126 -6.29 14.12 -0.59
N LEU A 127 -5.50 14.98 0.04
CA LEU A 127 -4.46 14.54 0.99
C LEU A 127 -5.05 13.81 2.20
N VAL A 128 -6.27 14.16 2.59
CA VAL A 128 -7.04 13.49 3.64
C VAL A 128 -8.46 13.30 3.15
N GLU A 129 -8.96 12.08 3.24
CA GLU A 129 -10.31 11.70 2.84
C GLU A 129 -11.03 11.04 4.02
N THR A 130 -12.26 11.46 4.30
CA THR A 130 -13.11 10.75 5.26
C THR A 130 -13.63 9.47 4.64
N ARG A 131 -13.37 8.35 5.29
CA ARG A 131 -13.90 7.03 4.96
C ARG A 131 -14.90 6.59 6.02
N GLN A 132 -15.59 5.49 5.77
CA GLN A 132 -16.51 4.94 6.76
C GLN A 132 -15.73 4.45 8.01
N GLY A 133 -15.77 5.24 9.07
CA GLY A 133 -15.18 4.92 10.36
C GLY A 133 -13.70 5.28 10.55
N TYR A 134 -13.01 5.86 9.55
CA TYR A 134 -11.64 6.30 9.68
C TYR A 134 -11.28 7.43 8.69
N LEU A 135 -10.16 8.08 8.90
CA LEU A 135 -9.55 9.02 7.94
C LEU A 135 -8.48 8.28 7.12
N GLN A 136 -8.55 8.39 5.81
CA GLN A 136 -7.44 7.99 4.93
C GLN A 136 -6.58 9.20 4.65
N ALA A 137 -5.29 9.14 4.99
CA ALA A 137 -4.34 10.20 4.69
C ALA A 137 -3.31 9.71 3.67
N ASN A 138 -3.03 10.56 2.68
CA ASN A 138 -2.19 10.27 1.51
C ASN A 138 -0.98 11.22 1.48
N PRO A 139 0.01 11.08 2.39
CA PRO A 139 1.05 12.10 2.61
C PRO A 139 1.93 12.35 1.39
N ILE A 140 2.13 11.35 0.55
CA ILE A 140 3.00 11.42 -0.64
C ILE A 140 2.18 11.49 -1.95
N LEU A 141 0.90 11.92 -1.87
CA LEU A 141 -0.03 11.93 -3.01
C LEU A 141 0.53 12.70 -4.23
N HIS A 142 1.25 13.79 -3.99
CA HIS A 142 1.80 14.65 -5.05
C HIS A 142 3.26 14.35 -5.39
N TRP A 143 3.82 13.26 -4.83
CA TRP A 143 5.18 12.84 -5.16
C TRP A 143 5.20 12.12 -6.51
N THR A 144 6.27 12.35 -7.26
CA THR A 144 6.60 11.60 -8.47
C THR A 144 7.32 10.29 -8.12
N GLU A 145 7.47 9.38 -9.07
CA GLU A 145 8.32 8.19 -8.90
C GLU A 145 9.77 8.60 -8.59
N MET A 146 10.25 9.69 -9.20
CA MET A 146 11.61 10.21 -8.92
C MET A 146 11.77 10.68 -7.48
N ASP A 147 10.76 11.33 -6.90
CA ASP A 147 10.81 11.77 -5.50
C ASP A 147 10.93 10.57 -4.55
N VAL A 148 10.18 9.50 -4.84
CA VAL A 148 10.25 8.25 -4.07
C VAL A 148 11.64 7.63 -4.14
N TRP A 149 12.25 7.55 -5.33
CA TRP A 149 13.59 7.01 -5.48
C TRP A 149 14.67 7.93 -4.91
N ALA A 150 14.51 9.25 -5.05
CA ALA A 150 15.42 10.21 -4.44
C ALA A 150 15.43 10.08 -2.90
N HIS A 151 14.26 9.96 -2.27
CA HIS A 151 14.16 9.69 -0.83
C HIS A 151 14.80 8.35 -0.47
N THR A 152 14.45 7.28 -1.18
CA THR A 152 15.00 5.94 -0.98
C THR A 152 16.52 5.95 -1.01
N THR A 153 17.11 6.57 -2.04
CA THR A 153 18.56 6.62 -2.23
C THR A 153 19.24 7.50 -1.18
N SER A 154 18.71 8.71 -0.93
CA SER A 154 19.31 9.65 0.02
C SER A 154 19.31 9.14 1.47
N ARG A 155 18.32 8.31 1.81
CA ARG A 155 18.21 7.68 3.12
C ARG A 155 18.87 6.30 3.21
N GLY A 156 19.37 5.76 2.10
CA GLY A 156 19.89 4.39 2.03
C GLY A 156 18.85 3.35 2.41
N LEU A 157 17.59 3.57 2.06
CA LEU A 157 16.52 2.64 2.41
C LEU A 157 16.64 1.35 1.61
N PRO A 158 16.52 0.19 2.27
CA PRO A 158 16.35 -1.06 1.54
C PRO A 158 15.04 -1.07 0.76
N TYR A 159 15.02 -1.78 -0.35
CA TYR A 159 13.83 -2.03 -1.16
C TYR A 159 13.78 -3.49 -1.62
N CYS A 160 12.65 -3.92 -2.15
CA CYS A 160 12.49 -5.27 -2.66
C CYS A 160 13.33 -5.47 -3.93
N GLU A 161 14.10 -6.55 -3.99
CA GLU A 161 15.01 -6.88 -5.10
C GLU A 161 14.33 -7.02 -6.47
N LEU A 162 13.01 -7.17 -6.51
CA LEU A 162 12.27 -7.19 -7.77
C LEU A 162 12.37 -5.87 -8.55
N TYR A 163 12.65 -4.76 -7.89
CA TYR A 163 12.92 -3.49 -8.57
C TYR A 163 14.23 -3.55 -9.38
N ASP A 164 15.26 -4.23 -8.86
CA ASP A 164 16.53 -4.44 -9.60
C ASP A 164 16.34 -5.38 -10.80
N ARG A 165 15.31 -6.23 -10.75
CA ARG A 165 14.91 -7.12 -11.86
C ARG A 165 14.01 -6.44 -12.89
N GLY A 166 13.77 -5.12 -12.77
CA GLY A 166 13.03 -4.31 -13.74
C GLY A 166 11.52 -4.18 -13.46
N TYR A 167 11.01 -4.71 -12.36
CA TYR A 167 9.64 -4.41 -11.94
C TYR A 167 9.57 -2.97 -11.43
N ARG A 168 8.58 -2.20 -11.87
CA ARG A 168 8.38 -0.81 -11.41
C ARG A 168 7.22 -0.65 -10.44
N SER A 169 6.26 -1.58 -10.46
CA SER A 169 5.12 -1.60 -9.55
C SER A 169 4.81 -3.04 -9.14
N LEU A 170 4.67 -3.30 -7.85
CA LEU A 170 4.49 -4.64 -7.31
C LEU A 170 3.06 -4.88 -6.80
N GLY A 171 2.54 -6.08 -7.03
CA GLY A 171 1.23 -6.53 -6.57
C GLY A 171 1.15 -8.04 -6.41
N CYS A 172 -0.03 -8.62 -6.63
CA CYS A 172 -0.16 -10.08 -6.70
C CYS A 172 0.51 -10.61 -7.96
N VAL A 173 1.14 -11.78 -7.89
CA VAL A 173 1.82 -12.45 -9.02
C VAL A 173 0.95 -12.49 -10.28
N PRO A 174 -0.33 -12.95 -10.23
CA PRO A 174 -1.14 -13.04 -11.45
C PRO A 174 -1.58 -11.68 -12.02
N CYS A 175 -1.27 -10.57 -11.34
CA CYS A 175 -1.62 -9.20 -11.77
C CYS A 175 -0.40 -8.31 -11.99
N THR A 176 0.82 -8.89 -12.08
CA THR A 176 2.06 -8.12 -12.18
C THR A 176 3.02 -8.82 -13.12
N ALA A 177 3.49 -8.09 -14.11
CA ALA A 177 4.49 -8.53 -15.08
C ALA A 177 5.58 -7.46 -15.22
N LEU A 178 6.66 -7.81 -15.90
CA LEU A 178 7.64 -6.83 -16.38
C LEU A 178 7.02 -5.96 -17.47
N ALA A 179 7.28 -4.66 -17.42
CA ALA A 179 6.94 -3.74 -18.49
C ALA A 179 8.15 -3.48 -19.38
N ALA A 180 7.89 -3.19 -20.66
CA ALA A 180 8.96 -2.74 -21.53
C ALA A 180 9.56 -1.40 -21.05
N PRO A 181 10.87 -1.17 -21.22
CA PRO A 181 11.50 0.10 -20.88
C PRO A 181 10.79 1.29 -21.53
N GLY A 182 10.70 2.41 -20.79
CA GLY A 182 10.11 3.66 -21.29
C GLY A 182 8.58 3.74 -21.19
N LEU A 183 7.90 2.67 -20.77
CA LEU A 183 6.46 2.72 -20.49
C LEU A 183 6.18 3.30 -19.10
N ASP A 184 4.90 3.60 -18.83
CA ASP A 184 4.44 4.08 -17.54
C ASP A 184 4.77 3.11 -16.40
N GLU A 185 4.92 3.62 -15.19
CA GLU A 185 5.28 2.85 -14.00
C GLU A 185 4.39 1.62 -13.78
N ARG A 186 3.10 1.75 -14.09
CA ARG A 186 2.11 0.68 -13.91
C ARG A 186 1.80 -0.12 -15.17
N ALA A 187 2.57 0.05 -16.24
CA ALA A 187 2.35 -0.70 -17.48
C ALA A 187 2.46 -2.23 -17.30
N GLY A 188 3.25 -2.70 -16.34
CA GLY A 188 3.33 -4.11 -15.94
C GLY A 188 2.17 -4.61 -15.07
N ARG A 189 1.19 -3.75 -14.71
CA ARG A 189 0.01 -4.16 -13.94
C ARG A 189 -1.10 -4.65 -14.86
N ALA A 190 -1.99 -5.47 -14.34
CA ALA A 190 -3.19 -5.92 -15.08
C ALA A 190 -4.00 -4.72 -15.57
N GLN A 191 -3.92 -4.39 -16.86
CA GLN A 191 -4.47 -3.17 -17.45
C GLN A 191 -5.99 -3.09 -17.32
N GLU A 192 -6.69 -4.22 -17.34
CA GLU A 192 -8.12 -4.27 -17.05
C GLU A 192 -8.43 -3.70 -15.66
N LYS A 193 -7.64 -4.08 -14.65
CA LYS A 193 -7.76 -3.54 -13.29
C LYS A 193 -7.47 -2.03 -13.27
N GLU A 194 -6.41 -1.60 -13.93
CA GLU A 194 -6.01 -0.20 -13.93
C GLU A 194 -7.10 0.72 -14.53
N ARG A 195 -7.81 0.26 -15.55
CA ARG A 195 -8.97 0.98 -16.12
C ARG A 195 -10.18 1.04 -15.20
N ARG A 196 -10.30 0.09 -14.26
CA ARG A 196 -11.41 0.00 -13.30
C ARG A 196 -11.06 0.49 -11.89
N MET A 197 -10.00 1.29 -11.75
CA MET A 197 -9.55 1.78 -10.44
C MET A 197 -10.60 2.67 -9.74
N ALA A 198 -11.40 3.43 -10.49
CA ALA A 198 -12.48 4.22 -9.91
C ALA A 198 -13.56 3.35 -9.25
N GLU A 199 -13.93 2.23 -9.87
CA GLU A 199 -14.88 1.25 -9.31
C GLU A 199 -14.28 0.59 -8.05
N LEU A 200 -13.00 0.21 -8.09
CA LEU A 200 -12.31 -0.36 -6.93
C LEU A 200 -12.26 0.62 -5.75
N ARG A 201 -12.05 1.91 -6.03
CA ARG A 201 -12.07 2.95 -5.00
C ARG A 201 -13.45 3.10 -4.36
N ALA A 202 -14.51 3.01 -5.14
CA ALA A 202 -15.88 3.03 -4.61
C ALA A 202 -16.14 1.87 -3.63
N LEU A 203 -15.44 0.74 -3.81
CA LEU A 203 -15.47 -0.39 -2.87
C LEU A 203 -14.57 -0.22 -1.63
N GLY A 204 -13.76 0.85 -1.57
CA GLY A 204 -12.80 1.09 -0.48
C GLY A 204 -11.35 0.70 -0.77
N TYR A 205 -11.01 0.37 -2.03
CA TYR A 205 -9.63 0.18 -2.46
C TYR A 205 -8.92 1.54 -2.56
N PHE A 206 -7.63 1.61 -2.27
CA PHE A 206 -6.79 2.81 -2.39
C PHE A 206 -5.61 2.62 -3.35
#